data_8fc11829c155493684d317e4902d25f7
#
_entry.id   8fc11829c155493684d317e4902d25f7
#
_cell.length_a   1.000
_cell.length_b   1.000
_cell.length_c   1.000
_cell.angle_alpha   90.00
_cell.angle_beta   90.00
_cell.angle_gamma   90.00
#
_symmetry.space_group_name_H-M   'P 1'
#
loop_
_entity.id
_entity.type
_entity.pdbx_description
1 polymer ?
#
loop_
_entity_poly.entity_id
_entity_poly.type
_entity_poly.pdbx_seq_one_letter_code
_entity_poly.pdbx_strand_id
1 'polypeptide(L)'
;MPLPTGSVLLLSLDSCRYDTFAAAAAAGGLPHLSAISPLHKALAPSYFTYGSHAAFWMGFTPGVVGSNEPWLNPKAGKLFRMAFAGHAGSDGEESFRLEGANLIEGFRRQGYRTIGSGAVDWFNTASDTGAVLAAPFERFQFAGNTWSLGAQLAWIEAELAATPADQPVFLFLNVGETHVPYWHAGAPWERWPSPCVPFGGAGCSASESRRRQRACLEWVDQQLGPLLARFARATILACADHGDCWGEDGLWEHGISHPATLTVPLLLRVRGRPIGAAAPQSHAQLIP
;
A
#
# COMPACT_ATOMS: atom_id res chain seq x y z
N MET A 1 -20.41 15.13 -1.44
CA MET A 1 -21.44 14.31 -0.76
C MET A 1 -20.86 12.94 -0.44
N PRO A 2 -21.31 12.25 0.65
CA PRO A 2 -20.89 10.89 0.93
C PRO A 2 -21.27 9.91 -0.19
N LEU A 3 -20.39 8.93 -0.44
CA LEU A 3 -20.63 7.85 -1.39
C LEU A 3 -21.65 6.82 -0.85
N PRO A 4 -22.26 5.98 -1.72
CA PRO A 4 -23.10 4.86 -1.29
C PRO A 4 -22.39 3.97 -0.26
N THR A 5 -23.17 3.47 0.72
CA THR A 5 -22.66 2.63 1.82
C THR A 5 -21.97 1.34 1.33
N GLY A 6 -22.34 0.87 0.15
CA GLY A 6 -21.69 -0.28 -0.51
C GLY A 6 -20.29 0.02 -1.04
N SER A 7 -19.90 1.29 -1.21
CA SER A 7 -18.59 1.65 -1.75
C SER A 7 -17.43 1.15 -0.88
N VAL A 8 -16.28 0.95 -1.50
CA VAL A 8 -15.07 0.41 -0.85
C VAL A 8 -13.86 1.27 -1.22
N LEU A 9 -13.07 1.66 -0.24
CA LEU A 9 -11.75 2.24 -0.39
C LEU A 9 -10.69 1.24 0.10
N LEU A 10 -9.78 0.86 -0.80
CA LEU A 10 -8.54 0.17 -0.47
C LEU A 10 -7.40 1.20 -0.58
N LEU A 11 -6.86 1.60 0.56
CA LEU A 11 -5.75 2.55 0.68
C LEU A 11 -4.46 1.81 1.05
N SER A 12 -3.44 1.92 0.21
CA SER A 12 -2.10 1.38 0.45
C SER A 12 -1.12 2.52 0.71
N LEU A 13 -0.50 2.53 1.90
CA LEU A 13 0.56 3.45 2.28
C LEU A 13 1.91 2.77 1.98
N ASP A 14 2.51 3.11 0.85
CA ASP A 14 3.71 2.42 0.35
C ASP A 14 4.88 2.51 1.36
N SER A 15 5.48 1.37 1.67
CA SER A 15 6.61 1.22 2.62
C SER A 15 6.33 1.69 4.07
N CYS A 16 5.10 1.99 4.45
CA CYS A 16 4.80 2.57 5.76
C CYS A 16 4.97 1.54 6.89
N ARG A 17 5.95 1.76 7.75
CA ARG A 17 6.22 0.91 8.91
C ARG A 17 5.13 1.01 9.98
N TYR A 18 4.82 -0.13 10.61
CA TYR A 18 3.88 -0.17 11.73
C TYR A 18 4.31 0.71 12.91
N ASP A 19 5.59 0.68 13.29
CA ASP A 19 6.11 1.45 14.43
C ASP A 19 6.05 2.97 14.18
N THR A 20 6.28 3.41 12.94
CA THR A 20 6.10 4.81 12.53
C THR A 20 4.65 5.23 12.66
N PHE A 21 3.72 4.42 12.12
CA PHE A 21 2.29 4.70 12.21
C PHE A 21 1.82 4.75 13.65
N ALA A 22 2.18 3.76 14.48
CA ALA A 22 1.81 3.68 15.89
C ALA A 22 2.30 4.91 16.67
N ALA A 23 3.55 5.33 16.44
CA ALA A 23 4.13 6.50 17.10
C ALA A 23 3.45 7.81 16.68
N ALA A 24 3.12 7.97 15.39
CA ALA A 24 2.41 9.14 14.87
C ALA A 24 0.97 9.21 15.42
N ALA A 25 0.26 8.08 15.44
CA ALA A 25 -1.10 7.98 15.98
C ALA A 25 -1.13 8.28 17.49
N ALA A 26 -0.20 7.71 18.27
CA ALA A 26 -0.10 7.97 19.70
C ALA A 26 0.20 9.43 20.04
N ALA A 27 0.90 10.14 19.15
CA ALA A 27 1.16 11.58 19.28
C ALA A 27 0.01 12.47 18.75
N GLY A 28 -1.10 11.88 18.26
CA GLY A 28 -2.22 12.63 17.71
C GLY A 28 -1.97 13.22 16.30
N GLY A 29 -0.91 12.78 15.62
CA GLY A 29 -0.52 13.28 14.29
C GLY A 29 -1.37 12.74 13.13
N LEU A 30 -2.26 11.77 13.38
CA LEU A 30 -3.07 11.10 12.36
C LEU A 30 -4.57 11.20 12.67
N PRO A 31 -5.16 12.39 12.78
CA PRO A 31 -6.57 12.53 13.17
C PRO A 31 -7.54 11.85 12.21
N HIS A 32 -7.30 11.87 10.90
CA HIS A 32 -8.19 11.32 9.88
C HIS A 32 -8.05 9.79 9.75
N LEU A 33 -6.84 9.27 9.69
CA LEU A 33 -6.58 7.82 9.62
C LEU A 33 -7.01 7.14 10.91
N SER A 34 -6.66 7.70 12.09
CA SER A 34 -7.06 7.15 13.38
C SER A 34 -8.59 7.14 13.60
N ALA A 35 -9.33 8.00 12.92
CA ALA A 35 -10.78 8.01 12.94
C ALA A 35 -11.41 6.82 12.18
N ILE A 36 -10.66 6.10 11.34
CA ILE A 36 -11.18 4.93 10.60
C ILE A 36 -11.52 3.79 11.56
N SER A 37 -10.57 3.39 12.40
CA SER A 37 -10.71 2.32 13.41
C SER A 37 -9.52 2.36 14.39
N PRO A 38 -9.54 1.57 15.48
CA PRO A 38 -8.33 1.25 16.21
C PRO A 38 -7.26 0.68 15.27
N LEU A 39 -5.98 0.95 15.60
CA LEU A 39 -4.85 0.43 14.85
C LEU A 39 -4.66 -1.07 15.11
N HIS A 40 -4.62 -1.86 14.07
CA HIS A 40 -4.24 -3.26 14.10
C HIS A 40 -2.80 -3.44 13.58
N LYS A 41 -2.12 -4.46 14.10
CA LYS A 41 -0.86 -4.95 13.56
C LYS A 41 -1.16 -6.10 12.61
N ALA A 42 -0.69 -6.00 11.35
CA ALA A 42 -0.87 -7.03 10.33
C ALA A 42 0.47 -7.46 9.74
N LEU A 43 0.46 -8.60 9.06
CA LEU A 43 1.56 -9.04 8.23
C LEU A 43 1.26 -8.70 6.77
N ALA A 44 2.20 -8.03 6.12
CA ALA A 44 2.16 -7.81 4.68
C ALA A 44 2.31 -9.15 3.94
N PRO A 45 1.61 -9.35 2.82
CA PRO A 45 1.74 -10.59 2.05
C PRO A 45 3.06 -10.73 1.32
N SER A 46 3.79 -9.62 1.16
CA SER A 46 5.13 -9.58 0.60
C SER A 46 5.94 -8.44 1.21
N TYR A 47 7.22 -8.37 0.89
CA TYR A 47 8.18 -7.36 1.37
C TYR A 47 8.59 -6.38 0.27
N PHE A 48 7.73 -6.20 -0.76
CA PHE A 48 7.87 -5.20 -1.83
C PHE A 48 6.52 -5.00 -2.54
N THR A 49 6.40 -3.88 -3.22
CA THR A 49 5.13 -3.35 -3.74
C THR A 49 4.40 -4.32 -4.67
N TYR A 50 5.07 -4.82 -5.73
CA TYR A 50 4.38 -5.66 -6.71
C TYR A 50 3.84 -6.95 -6.11
N GLY A 51 4.64 -7.63 -5.27
CA GLY A 51 4.22 -8.88 -4.62
C GLY A 51 3.02 -8.70 -3.70
N SER A 52 2.98 -7.61 -2.93
CA SER A 52 1.86 -7.32 -2.05
C SER A 52 0.59 -6.97 -2.82
N HIS A 53 0.68 -6.13 -3.85
CA HIS A 53 -0.49 -5.75 -4.65
C HIS A 53 -0.99 -6.91 -5.51
N ALA A 54 -0.10 -7.76 -6.04
CA ALA A 54 -0.51 -9.01 -6.67
C ALA A 54 -1.34 -9.88 -5.72
N ALA A 55 -0.89 -10.02 -4.45
CA ALA A 55 -1.63 -10.77 -3.44
C ALA A 55 -2.98 -10.10 -3.08
N PHE A 56 -3.04 -8.76 -3.00
CA PHE A 56 -4.29 -8.05 -2.77
C PHE A 56 -5.30 -8.30 -3.89
N TRP A 57 -4.86 -8.32 -5.16
CA TRP A 57 -5.76 -8.57 -6.30
C TRP A 57 -6.25 -10.01 -6.34
N MET A 58 -5.36 -10.97 -6.10
CA MET A 58 -5.65 -12.40 -6.25
C MET A 58 -6.21 -13.05 -4.99
N GLY A 59 -6.04 -12.42 -3.81
CA GLY A 59 -6.51 -12.93 -2.53
C GLY A 59 -5.65 -14.05 -1.94
N PHE A 60 -4.40 -14.22 -2.40
CA PHE A 60 -3.45 -15.19 -1.84
C PHE A 60 -2.02 -14.64 -1.83
N THR A 61 -1.21 -15.12 -0.91
CA THR A 61 0.22 -14.80 -0.86
C THR A 61 0.96 -15.61 -1.91
N PRO A 62 1.75 -14.97 -2.81
CA PRO A 62 2.55 -15.69 -3.79
C PRO A 62 3.56 -16.62 -3.10
N GLY A 63 3.65 -17.84 -3.56
CA GLY A 63 4.58 -18.85 -3.07
C GLY A 63 4.97 -19.83 -4.15
N VAL A 64 6.05 -20.55 -3.95
CA VAL A 64 6.49 -21.64 -4.84
C VAL A 64 6.06 -22.96 -4.26
N VAL A 65 5.23 -23.70 -5.01
CA VAL A 65 4.80 -25.02 -4.60
C VAL A 65 6.00 -25.98 -4.55
N GLY A 66 6.17 -26.64 -3.40
CA GLY A 66 7.27 -27.60 -3.20
C GLY A 66 8.59 -26.99 -2.76
N SER A 67 8.69 -25.66 -2.60
CA SER A 67 9.86 -25.03 -1.98
C SER A 67 9.77 -25.07 -0.46
N ASN A 68 10.84 -25.49 0.20
CA ASN A 68 10.99 -25.37 1.64
C ASN A 68 11.49 -23.97 2.05
N GLU A 69 11.84 -23.13 1.09
CA GLU A 69 12.22 -21.75 1.34
C GLU A 69 10.97 -20.88 1.36
N PRO A 70 10.56 -20.35 2.54
CA PRO A 70 9.32 -19.61 2.69
C PRO A 70 9.30 -18.29 1.90
N TRP A 71 10.47 -17.81 1.47
CA TRP A 71 10.60 -16.50 0.82
C TRP A 71 11.69 -16.52 -0.25
N LEU A 72 11.28 -16.79 -1.49
CA LEU A 72 12.13 -16.41 -2.63
C LEU A 72 12.08 -14.89 -2.75
N ASN A 73 13.25 -14.24 -2.83
CA ASN A 73 13.30 -12.82 -3.19
C ASN A 73 12.79 -12.67 -4.63
N PRO A 74 11.57 -12.15 -4.86
CA PRO A 74 10.99 -12.10 -6.19
C PRO A 74 11.69 -11.09 -7.10
N LYS A 75 12.46 -10.13 -6.53
CA LYS A 75 13.32 -9.21 -7.31
C LYS A 75 14.52 -9.96 -7.94
N ALA A 76 14.99 -11.01 -7.30
CA ALA A 76 16.11 -11.83 -7.77
C ALA A 76 15.66 -13.18 -8.34
N GLY A 77 14.41 -13.58 -8.13
CA GLY A 77 13.84 -14.84 -8.57
C GLY A 77 12.91 -14.69 -9.77
N LYS A 78 12.64 -15.81 -10.42
CA LYS A 78 11.80 -15.91 -11.63
C LYS A 78 10.30 -15.89 -11.37
N LEU A 79 9.85 -15.52 -10.15
CA LEU A 79 8.45 -15.55 -9.74
C LEU A 79 7.59 -14.48 -10.40
N PHE A 80 8.21 -13.36 -10.80
CA PHE A 80 7.51 -12.26 -11.44
C PHE A 80 8.27 -11.81 -12.67
N ARG A 81 7.58 -11.66 -13.79
CA ARG A 81 8.12 -10.98 -14.95
C ARG A 81 8.14 -9.50 -14.66
N MET A 82 9.33 -8.97 -14.43
CA MET A 82 9.53 -7.55 -14.11
C MET A 82 10.14 -6.84 -15.31
N ALA A 83 9.48 -5.79 -15.78
CA ALA A 83 10.01 -4.90 -16.79
C ALA A 83 9.82 -3.47 -16.31
N PHE A 84 10.81 -2.92 -15.60
CA PHE A 84 10.87 -1.49 -15.30
C PHE A 84 12.31 -0.97 -15.42
N ALA A 85 12.48 0.34 -15.55
CA ALA A 85 13.75 0.98 -15.80
C ALA A 85 14.82 0.56 -14.77
N GLY A 86 15.96 0.04 -15.26
CA GLY A 86 17.08 -0.42 -14.43
C GLY A 86 17.07 -1.91 -14.03
N HIS A 87 16.03 -2.66 -14.42
CA HIS A 87 15.98 -4.11 -14.21
C HIS A 87 15.77 -4.81 -15.54
N ALA A 88 16.74 -5.60 -15.98
CA ALA A 88 16.58 -6.46 -17.15
C ALA A 88 15.53 -7.53 -16.83
N GLY A 89 14.49 -7.59 -17.64
CA GLY A 89 13.54 -8.70 -17.58
C GLY A 89 14.26 -10.02 -17.87
N SER A 90 13.92 -11.07 -17.16
CA SER A 90 14.39 -12.40 -17.49
C SER A 90 13.74 -12.82 -18.81
N ASP A 91 14.50 -12.80 -19.89
CA ASP A 91 14.05 -13.30 -21.17
C ASP A 91 13.73 -14.80 -21.10
N GLY A 92 12.49 -15.15 -21.37
CA GLY A 92 12.13 -16.49 -21.81
C GLY A 92 11.75 -17.54 -20.77
N GLU A 93 11.67 -17.24 -19.49
CA GLU A 93 11.28 -18.23 -18.47
C GLU A 93 9.89 -17.97 -17.85
N GLU A 94 9.25 -19.06 -17.41
CA GLU A 94 7.93 -18.99 -16.76
C GLU A 94 7.97 -18.04 -15.56
N SER A 95 7.26 -16.93 -15.67
CA SER A 95 7.10 -15.95 -14.61
C SER A 95 5.68 -15.99 -14.08
N PHE A 96 5.50 -15.74 -12.79
CA PHE A 96 4.18 -15.60 -12.22
C PHE A 96 3.44 -14.44 -12.90
N ARG A 97 2.27 -14.71 -13.45
CA ARG A 97 1.39 -13.70 -14.01
C ARG A 97 0.12 -13.62 -13.16
N LEU A 98 -0.47 -12.42 -13.10
CA LEU A 98 -1.81 -12.24 -12.56
C LEU A 98 -2.82 -12.78 -13.60
N GLU A 99 -3.04 -14.08 -13.59
CA GLU A 99 -4.02 -14.73 -14.46
C GLU A 99 -5.21 -15.23 -13.63
N GLY A 100 -6.41 -15.11 -14.19
CA GLY A 100 -7.64 -15.58 -13.56
C GLY A 100 -8.46 -14.50 -12.86
N ALA A 101 -9.42 -14.94 -12.06
CA ALA A 101 -10.33 -14.05 -11.35
C ALA A 101 -9.59 -13.24 -10.28
N ASN A 102 -9.85 -11.94 -10.25
CA ASN A 102 -9.28 -11.03 -9.27
C ASN A 102 -10.38 -10.20 -8.59
N LEU A 103 -10.00 -9.58 -7.45
CA LEU A 103 -10.90 -8.80 -6.62
C LEU A 103 -11.59 -7.66 -7.40
N ILE A 104 -10.84 -6.95 -8.24
CA ILE A 104 -11.31 -5.77 -8.96
C ILE A 104 -12.38 -6.16 -9.98
N GLU A 105 -12.11 -7.22 -10.75
CA GLU A 105 -13.13 -7.76 -11.66
C GLU A 105 -14.37 -8.27 -10.92
N GLY A 106 -14.19 -8.83 -9.73
CA GLY A 106 -15.29 -9.24 -8.86
C GLY A 106 -16.22 -8.06 -8.54
N PHE A 107 -15.67 -6.91 -8.16
CA PHE A 107 -16.43 -5.68 -7.93
C PHE A 107 -17.09 -5.17 -9.21
N ARG A 108 -16.37 -5.14 -10.33
CA ARG A 108 -16.91 -4.71 -11.61
C ARG A 108 -18.12 -5.54 -12.05
N ARG A 109 -18.07 -6.87 -11.91
CA ARG A 109 -19.18 -7.78 -12.21
C ARG A 109 -20.40 -7.56 -11.33
N GLN A 110 -20.23 -6.95 -10.15
CA GLN A 110 -21.31 -6.55 -9.24
C GLN A 110 -21.80 -5.13 -9.48
N GLY A 111 -21.40 -4.47 -10.59
CA GLY A 111 -21.87 -3.14 -10.97
C GLY A 111 -21.13 -1.98 -10.30
N TYR A 112 -20.02 -2.24 -9.62
CA TYR A 112 -19.18 -1.16 -9.08
C TYR A 112 -18.42 -0.46 -10.19
N ARG A 113 -18.30 0.86 -10.10
CA ARG A 113 -17.28 1.58 -10.83
C ARG A 113 -15.93 1.33 -10.16
N THR A 114 -14.97 0.81 -10.91
CA THR A 114 -13.64 0.48 -10.39
C THR A 114 -12.62 1.53 -10.81
N ILE A 115 -12.05 2.23 -9.82
CA ILE A 115 -11.12 3.34 -10.00
C ILE A 115 -9.83 2.99 -9.26
N GLY A 116 -8.67 3.15 -9.90
CA GLY A 116 -7.37 2.93 -9.28
C GLY A 116 -6.40 4.06 -9.54
N SER A 117 -5.58 4.40 -8.55
CA SER A 117 -4.44 5.31 -8.74
C SER A 117 -3.22 4.79 -8.00
N GLY A 118 -2.10 4.66 -8.72
CA GLY A 118 -0.81 4.23 -8.19
C GLY A 118 0.23 5.34 -8.27
N ALA A 119 1.07 5.47 -7.24
CA ALA A 119 2.11 6.48 -7.15
C ALA A 119 3.48 5.97 -7.63
N VAL A 120 3.90 4.78 -7.14
CA VAL A 120 5.23 4.26 -7.43
C VAL A 120 5.31 3.61 -8.82
N ASP A 121 6.52 3.49 -9.35
CA ASP A 121 6.76 3.08 -10.74
C ASP A 121 6.28 1.65 -11.06
N TRP A 122 6.02 0.82 -10.05
CA TRP A 122 5.33 -0.47 -10.22
C TRP A 122 3.94 -0.35 -10.85
N PHE A 123 3.31 0.83 -10.79
CA PHE A 123 2.01 1.12 -11.41
C PHE A 123 2.12 1.86 -12.75
N ASN A 124 3.33 2.05 -13.25
CA ASN A 124 3.56 2.70 -14.54
C ASN A 124 2.99 1.84 -15.68
N THR A 125 1.86 2.27 -16.22
CA THR A 125 1.13 1.55 -17.26
C THR A 125 1.88 1.44 -18.59
N ALA A 126 2.97 2.17 -18.77
CA ALA A 126 3.87 2.02 -19.91
C ALA A 126 4.81 0.79 -19.77
N SER A 127 4.91 0.21 -18.58
CA SER A 127 5.62 -1.04 -18.35
C SER A 127 4.67 -2.24 -18.35
N ASP A 128 5.15 -3.41 -18.78
CA ASP A 128 4.35 -4.65 -18.76
C ASP A 128 3.82 -4.98 -17.36
N THR A 129 4.64 -4.76 -16.35
CA THR A 129 4.30 -5.00 -14.95
C THR A 129 3.18 -4.07 -14.46
N GLY A 130 3.31 -2.77 -14.72
CA GLY A 130 2.30 -1.79 -14.33
C GLY A 130 1.01 -1.94 -15.12
N ALA A 131 1.10 -2.30 -16.39
CA ALA A 131 -0.07 -2.60 -17.22
C ALA A 131 -0.89 -3.76 -16.63
N VAL A 132 -0.25 -4.83 -16.13
CA VAL A 132 -0.92 -5.97 -15.49
C VAL A 132 -1.64 -5.56 -14.21
N LEU A 133 -1.03 -4.72 -13.37
CA LEU A 133 -1.67 -4.24 -12.14
C LEU A 133 -2.85 -3.30 -12.41
N ALA A 134 -2.79 -2.52 -13.48
CA ALA A 134 -3.80 -1.52 -13.85
C ALA A 134 -4.97 -2.10 -14.66
N ALA A 135 -4.74 -3.12 -15.49
CA ALA A 135 -5.70 -3.66 -16.44
C ALA A 135 -7.08 -4.04 -15.88
N PRO A 136 -7.23 -4.53 -14.62
CA PRO A 136 -8.54 -4.91 -14.09
C PRO A 136 -9.48 -3.72 -13.84
N PHE A 137 -8.95 -2.50 -13.72
CA PHE A 137 -9.74 -1.30 -13.42
C PHE A 137 -10.40 -0.72 -14.67
N GLU A 138 -11.61 -0.15 -14.51
CA GLU A 138 -12.24 0.64 -15.58
C GLU A 138 -11.51 1.96 -15.81
N ARG A 139 -11.03 2.56 -14.73
CA ARG A 139 -10.28 3.82 -14.75
C ARG A 139 -9.03 3.65 -13.87
N PHE A 140 -7.87 3.89 -14.46
CA PHE A 140 -6.61 3.83 -13.73
C PHE A 140 -5.72 5.02 -14.09
N GLN A 141 -5.04 5.58 -13.07
CA GLN A 141 -4.04 6.62 -13.24
C GLN A 141 -2.73 6.20 -12.57
N PHE A 142 -1.64 6.29 -13.32
CA PHE A 142 -0.30 6.45 -12.79
C PHE A 142 0.07 7.92 -12.91
N ALA A 143 0.34 8.59 -11.78
CA ALA A 143 0.55 10.04 -11.76
C ALA A 143 1.98 10.48 -12.16
N GLY A 144 2.82 9.53 -12.61
CA GLY A 144 4.12 9.80 -13.21
C GLY A 144 5.28 9.97 -12.21
N ASN A 145 5.00 9.97 -10.92
CA ASN A 145 6.05 9.99 -9.88
C ASN A 145 5.51 9.53 -8.52
N THR A 146 6.43 9.12 -7.65
CA THR A 146 6.13 8.57 -6.32
C THR A 146 5.46 9.58 -5.37
N TRP A 147 5.75 10.86 -5.52
CA TRP A 147 5.26 11.92 -4.60
C TRP A 147 4.17 12.74 -5.28
N SER A 148 3.05 12.10 -5.57
CA SER A 148 2.02 12.64 -6.45
C SER A 148 0.62 12.69 -5.83
N LEU A 149 0.49 12.53 -4.50
CA LEU A 149 -0.80 12.42 -3.83
C LEU A 149 -1.76 13.56 -4.18
N GLY A 150 -1.27 14.80 -4.29
CA GLY A 150 -2.12 15.93 -4.69
C GLY A 150 -2.75 15.74 -6.08
N ALA A 151 -1.96 15.29 -7.06
CA ALA A 151 -2.45 15.01 -8.41
C ALA A 151 -3.38 13.78 -8.45
N GLN A 152 -3.07 12.75 -7.67
CA GLN A 152 -3.93 11.56 -7.52
C GLN A 152 -5.30 11.96 -6.94
N LEU A 153 -5.33 12.74 -5.86
CA LEU A 153 -6.57 13.19 -5.23
C LEU A 153 -7.41 14.05 -6.16
N ALA A 154 -6.79 14.98 -6.90
CA ALA A 154 -7.51 15.82 -7.86
C ALA A 154 -8.16 14.97 -8.98
N TRP A 155 -7.44 13.99 -9.51
CA TRP A 155 -7.97 13.07 -10.52
C TRP A 155 -9.07 12.17 -9.96
N ILE A 156 -8.89 11.60 -8.75
CA ILE A 156 -9.89 10.76 -8.09
C ILE A 156 -11.18 11.55 -7.86
N GLU A 157 -11.11 12.81 -7.40
CA GLU A 157 -12.30 13.63 -7.20
C GLU A 157 -13.06 13.89 -8.51
N ALA A 158 -12.34 14.09 -9.63
CA ALA A 158 -12.96 14.21 -10.94
C ALA A 158 -13.68 12.91 -11.37
N GLU A 159 -13.05 11.75 -11.17
CA GLU A 159 -13.67 10.45 -11.47
C GLU A 159 -14.88 10.16 -10.57
N LEU A 160 -14.80 10.51 -9.28
CA LEU A 160 -15.92 10.37 -8.35
C LEU A 160 -17.08 11.33 -8.69
N ALA A 161 -16.78 12.53 -9.17
CA ALA A 161 -17.79 13.49 -9.63
C ALA A 161 -18.50 13.02 -10.91
N ALA A 162 -17.81 12.29 -11.77
CA ALA A 162 -18.36 11.70 -12.99
C ALA A 162 -19.12 10.37 -12.75
N THR A 163 -19.11 9.86 -11.52
CA THR A 163 -19.80 8.61 -11.16
C THR A 163 -21.25 8.88 -10.81
N PRO A 164 -22.25 8.13 -11.31
CA PRO A 164 -23.64 8.23 -10.87
C PRO A 164 -23.77 8.13 -9.35
N ALA A 165 -24.63 8.93 -8.76
CA ALA A 165 -24.73 9.08 -7.30
C ALA A 165 -25.14 7.79 -6.55
N ASP A 166 -25.83 6.89 -7.22
CA ASP A 166 -26.31 5.61 -6.72
C ASP A 166 -25.35 4.44 -7.05
N GLN A 167 -24.37 4.64 -7.93
CA GLN A 167 -23.41 3.62 -8.31
C GLN A 167 -22.33 3.46 -7.21
N PRO A 168 -22.16 2.25 -6.64
CA PRO A 168 -21.09 2.01 -5.69
C PRO A 168 -19.72 2.05 -6.39
N VAL A 169 -18.69 2.50 -5.65
CA VAL A 169 -17.32 2.63 -6.14
C VAL A 169 -16.42 1.66 -5.40
N PHE A 170 -15.56 0.96 -6.13
CA PHE A 170 -14.33 0.38 -5.58
C PHE A 170 -13.17 1.30 -5.98
N LEU A 171 -12.60 1.98 -4.99
CA LEU A 171 -11.45 2.85 -5.16
C LEU A 171 -10.20 2.21 -4.55
N PHE A 172 -9.16 2.08 -5.37
CA PHE A 172 -7.80 1.78 -4.91
C PHE A 172 -6.93 3.03 -5.00
N LEU A 173 -6.18 3.31 -3.94
CA LEU A 173 -5.19 4.39 -3.89
C LEU A 173 -3.90 3.87 -3.25
N ASN A 174 -2.79 3.87 -4.03
CA ASN A 174 -1.45 3.68 -3.49
C ASN A 174 -0.80 5.05 -3.31
N VAL A 175 -0.36 5.34 -2.09
CA VAL A 175 0.27 6.60 -1.67
C VAL A 175 1.78 6.37 -1.56
N GLY A 176 2.57 7.15 -2.28
CA GLY A 176 4.01 6.95 -2.38
C GLY A 176 4.86 7.82 -1.44
N GLU A 177 4.31 8.82 -0.78
CA GLU A 177 5.06 9.75 0.07
C GLU A 177 5.75 9.09 1.27
N THR A 178 5.22 7.95 1.71
CA THR A 178 5.82 7.12 2.79
C THR A 178 6.90 6.16 2.30
N HIS A 179 7.10 6.04 0.97
CA HIS A 179 8.19 5.31 0.34
C HIS A 179 9.49 6.13 0.33
N VAL A 180 10.65 5.43 0.31
CA VAL A 180 11.96 6.08 0.19
C VAL A 180 12.00 7.07 -0.99
N PRO A 181 12.65 8.21 -0.85
CA PRO A 181 13.44 8.76 0.25
C PRO A 181 12.61 9.50 1.33
N TYR A 182 11.32 9.19 1.46
CA TYR A 182 10.38 9.82 2.39
C TYR A 182 10.32 11.33 2.19
N TRP A 183 9.52 11.73 1.21
CA TRP A 183 9.38 13.12 0.82
C TRP A 183 7.93 13.42 0.43
N HIS A 184 7.50 14.66 0.64
CA HIS A 184 6.23 15.19 0.19
C HIS A 184 6.40 16.62 -0.35
N ALA A 185 5.46 17.10 -1.14
CA ALA A 185 5.48 18.47 -1.63
C ALA A 185 5.47 19.48 -0.45
N GLY A 186 6.46 20.37 -0.43
CA GLY A 186 6.64 21.34 0.65
C GLY A 186 7.38 20.83 1.88
N ALA A 187 7.97 19.63 1.84
CA ALA A 187 8.82 19.13 2.92
C ALA A 187 9.99 20.11 3.16
N PRO A 188 10.35 20.42 4.44
CA PRO A 188 11.44 21.34 4.76
C PRO A 188 12.83 20.70 4.65
N TRP A 189 12.95 19.59 3.92
CA TRP A 189 14.20 18.91 3.59
C TRP A 189 14.25 18.55 2.12
N GLU A 190 15.46 18.47 1.61
CA GLU A 190 15.69 18.04 0.23
C GLU A 190 15.33 16.56 0.05
N ARG A 191 14.73 16.25 -1.10
CA ARG A 191 14.39 14.88 -1.45
C ARG A 191 15.61 13.96 -1.46
N TRP A 192 16.73 14.46 -1.98
CA TRP A 192 17.99 13.75 -2.03
C TRP A 192 19.08 14.47 -1.22
N PRO A 193 20.06 13.76 -0.63
CA PRO A 193 20.19 12.30 -0.66
C PRO A 193 19.14 11.58 0.19
N SER A 194 18.86 10.32 -0.17
CA SER A 194 17.97 9.43 0.61
C SER A 194 18.64 9.03 1.92
N PRO A 195 17.93 9.07 3.05
CA PRO A 195 18.43 8.55 4.32
C PRO A 195 18.39 7.02 4.43
N CYS A 196 17.87 6.35 3.41
CA CYS A 196 17.75 4.90 3.32
C CYS A 196 17.98 4.47 1.88
N VAL A 197 18.98 3.64 1.65
CA VAL A 197 19.28 3.08 0.32
C VAL A 197 19.58 1.59 0.44
N PRO A 198 19.34 0.79 -0.63
CA PRO A 198 19.63 -0.65 -0.62
C PRO A 198 21.08 -0.93 -0.21
N PHE A 199 21.26 -1.97 0.59
CA PHE A 199 22.56 -2.40 1.14
C PHE A 199 23.25 -1.41 2.09
N GLY A 200 22.61 -0.29 2.42
CA GLY A 200 23.18 0.75 3.25
C GLY A 200 24.25 1.59 2.53
N GLY A 201 24.84 2.54 3.25
CA GLY A 201 25.88 3.41 2.71
C GLY A 201 26.15 4.64 3.57
N ALA A 202 27.15 5.43 3.18
CA ALA A 202 27.42 6.71 3.81
C ALA A 202 26.20 7.64 3.62
N GLY A 203 25.62 8.11 4.70
CA GLY A 203 24.41 8.93 4.68
C GLY A 203 23.12 8.20 5.07
N CYS A 204 23.11 6.86 5.17
CA CYS A 204 22.00 6.13 5.76
C CYS A 204 21.84 6.49 7.23
N SER A 205 20.60 6.75 7.64
CA SER A 205 20.27 7.16 9.00
C SER A 205 18.89 6.65 9.40
N ALA A 206 18.83 5.72 10.33
CA ALA A 206 17.58 5.19 10.88
C ALA A 206 16.73 6.28 11.54
N SER A 207 17.36 7.21 12.27
CA SER A 207 16.66 8.33 12.93
C SER A 207 16.07 9.30 11.90
N GLU A 208 16.81 9.62 10.84
CA GLU A 208 16.34 10.51 9.78
C GLU A 208 15.25 9.84 8.92
N SER A 209 15.39 8.55 8.60
CA SER A 209 14.37 7.77 7.91
C SER A 209 13.05 7.78 8.70
N ARG A 210 13.11 7.48 9.99
CA ARG A 210 11.94 7.53 10.89
C ARG A 210 11.31 8.92 10.96
N ARG A 211 12.12 9.94 11.10
CA ARG A 211 11.66 11.35 11.17
C ARG A 211 10.93 11.73 9.88
N ARG A 212 11.54 11.46 8.71
CA ARG A 212 10.97 11.81 7.40
C ARG A 212 9.71 11.00 7.11
N GLN A 213 9.73 9.67 7.30
CA GLN A 213 8.55 8.84 7.05
C GLN A 213 7.36 9.26 7.92
N ARG A 214 7.62 9.57 9.20
CA ARG A 214 6.59 10.08 10.10
C ARG A 214 6.01 11.41 9.62
N ALA A 215 6.84 12.37 9.25
CA ALA A 215 6.38 13.67 8.75
C ALA A 215 5.60 13.53 7.43
N CYS A 216 6.03 12.64 6.54
CA CYS A 216 5.29 12.30 5.32
C CYS A 216 3.92 11.70 5.65
N LEU A 217 3.85 10.76 6.59
CA LEU A 217 2.60 10.15 7.00
C LEU A 217 1.63 11.16 7.63
N GLU A 218 2.11 12.05 8.48
CA GLU A 218 1.31 13.14 9.08
C GLU A 218 0.81 14.11 7.99
N TRP A 219 1.62 14.42 7.00
CA TRP A 219 1.20 15.22 5.85
C TRP A 219 0.14 14.50 5.00
N VAL A 220 0.36 13.21 4.70
CA VAL A 220 -0.59 12.35 3.97
C VAL A 220 -1.94 12.30 4.67
N ASP A 221 -1.97 12.13 5.99
CA ASP A 221 -3.20 12.13 6.78
C ASP A 221 -4.04 13.39 6.54
N GLN A 222 -3.40 14.56 6.55
CA GLN A 222 -4.08 15.84 6.31
C GLN A 222 -4.65 15.91 4.88
N GLN A 223 -3.91 15.43 3.88
CA GLN A 223 -4.37 15.44 2.49
C GLN A 223 -5.53 14.49 2.26
N LEU A 224 -5.56 13.35 2.94
CA LEU A 224 -6.60 12.33 2.80
C LEU A 224 -7.93 12.69 3.47
N GLY A 225 -7.95 13.66 4.38
CA GLY A 225 -9.15 14.04 5.15
C GLY A 225 -10.42 14.19 4.30
N PRO A 226 -10.42 15.00 3.22
CA PRO A 226 -11.58 15.17 2.34
C PRO A 226 -12.04 13.86 1.68
N LEU A 227 -11.11 13.05 1.17
CA LEU A 227 -11.43 11.76 0.55
C LEU A 227 -12.04 10.79 1.57
N LEU A 228 -11.43 10.66 2.76
CA LEU A 228 -11.93 9.79 3.83
C LEU A 228 -13.35 10.19 4.28
N ALA A 229 -13.67 11.48 4.27
CA ALA A 229 -15.02 11.98 4.56
C ALA A 229 -16.04 11.52 3.50
N ARG A 230 -15.64 11.38 2.22
CA ARG A 230 -16.51 10.80 1.16
C ARG A 230 -16.89 9.35 1.47
N PHE A 231 -15.98 8.59 2.08
CA PHE A 231 -16.15 7.19 2.46
C PHE A 231 -16.62 6.98 3.91
N ALA A 232 -17.07 8.02 4.61
CA ALA A 232 -17.40 7.93 6.05
C ALA A 232 -18.41 6.82 6.39
N ARG A 233 -19.37 6.53 5.49
CA ARG A 233 -20.38 5.47 5.65
C ARG A 233 -20.08 4.19 4.88
N ALA A 234 -18.98 4.16 4.16
CA ALA A 234 -18.56 3.06 3.29
C ALA A 234 -17.58 2.09 4.00
N THR A 235 -17.06 1.12 3.27
CA THR A 235 -15.98 0.27 3.74
C THR A 235 -14.64 0.93 3.42
N ILE A 236 -13.75 0.98 4.41
CA ILE A 236 -12.37 1.45 4.25
C ILE A 236 -11.45 0.35 4.78
N LEU A 237 -10.52 -0.07 3.95
CA LEU A 237 -9.37 -0.88 4.33
C LEU A 237 -8.13 -0.05 4.02
N ALA A 238 -7.43 0.40 5.06
CA ALA A 238 -6.19 1.16 4.94
C ALA A 238 -5.06 0.36 5.57
N CYS A 239 -4.03 0.06 4.79
CA CYS A 239 -2.85 -0.69 5.25
C CYS A 239 -1.60 -0.15 4.58
N ALA A 240 -0.42 -0.64 5.00
CA ALA A 240 0.75 -0.59 4.15
C ALA A 240 0.90 -1.91 3.38
N ASP A 241 1.56 -1.85 2.24
CA ASP A 241 1.89 -3.02 1.43
C ASP A 241 3.14 -3.74 1.94
N HIS A 242 4.08 -3.02 2.53
CA HIS A 242 5.26 -3.48 3.27
C HIS A 242 5.83 -2.33 4.12
N GLY A 243 6.92 -2.57 4.81
CA GLY A 243 7.75 -1.57 5.48
C GLY A 243 9.16 -1.53 4.91
N ASP A 244 10.06 -0.84 5.61
CA ASP A 244 11.49 -0.75 5.30
C ASP A 244 12.35 -1.17 6.50
N CYS A 245 13.52 -1.75 6.24
CA CYS A 245 14.60 -1.84 7.21
C CYS A 245 15.38 -0.52 7.26
N TRP A 246 15.82 -0.13 8.47
CA TRP A 246 16.60 1.07 8.73
C TRP A 246 17.86 0.75 9.54
N GLY A 247 18.57 -0.31 9.12
CA GLY A 247 19.79 -0.78 9.77
C GLY A 247 19.57 -1.96 10.72
N GLU A 248 18.32 -2.43 10.90
CA GLU A 248 18.05 -3.65 11.66
C GLU A 248 18.81 -4.82 11.02
N ASP A 249 19.56 -5.57 11.83
CA ASP A 249 20.42 -6.68 11.41
C ASP A 249 21.38 -6.33 10.25
N GLY A 250 21.75 -5.04 10.11
CA GLY A 250 22.57 -4.51 9.02
C GLY A 250 21.81 -4.32 7.71
N LEU A 251 20.48 -4.52 7.69
CA LEU A 251 19.64 -4.47 6.50
C LEU A 251 19.07 -3.06 6.31
N TRP A 252 18.86 -2.67 5.04
CA TRP A 252 18.34 -1.37 4.66
C TRP A 252 17.33 -1.49 3.53
N GLU A 253 16.27 -0.64 3.57
CA GLU A 253 15.19 -0.58 2.60
C GLU A 253 14.32 -1.86 2.62
N HIS A 254 13.67 -2.16 1.52
CA HIS A 254 12.75 -3.29 1.35
C HIS A 254 13.26 -4.28 0.27
N GLY A 255 12.44 -5.25 -0.08
CA GLY A 255 12.86 -6.36 -0.94
C GLY A 255 13.55 -7.47 -0.14
N ILE A 256 13.38 -7.45 1.17
CA ILE A 256 14.01 -8.34 2.14
C ILE A 256 12.93 -8.88 3.07
N SER A 257 12.91 -10.19 3.31
CA SER A 257 12.03 -10.80 4.30
C SER A 257 12.55 -10.54 5.71
N HIS A 258 11.97 -9.54 6.37
CA HIS A 258 12.35 -9.13 7.73
C HIS A 258 11.11 -8.64 8.49
N PRO A 259 11.03 -8.77 9.83
CA PRO A 259 9.90 -8.24 10.60
C PRO A 259 9.59 -6.75 10.36
N ALA A 260 10.62 -5.92 10.12
CA ALA A 260 10.45 -4.49 9.83
C ALA A 260 9.78 -4.22 8.47
N THR A 261 9.98 -5.10 7.48
CA THR A 261 9.33 -4.99 6.17
C THR A 261 7.96 -5.66 6.13
N LEU A 262 7.75 -6.68 6.95
CA LEU A 262 6.50 -7.47 6.93
C LEU A 262 5.46 -7.00 7.93
N THR A 263 5.85 -6.27 8.99
CA THR A 263 4.90 -5.79 9.99
C THR A 263 4.35 -4.41 9.59
N VAL A 264 3.05 -4.36 9.32
CA VAL A 264 2.40 -3.18 8.75
C VAL A 264 1.18 -2.73 9.56
N PRO A 265 0.80 -1.43 9.47
CA PRO A 265 -0.45 -0.95 10.02
C PRO A 265 -1.64 -1.47 9.22
N LEU A 266 -2.76 -1.71 9.90
CA LEU A 266 -4.04 -2.01 9.29
C LEU A 266 -5.15 -1.27 10.04
N LEU A 267 -5.99 -0.56 9.31
CA LEU A 267 -7.20 0.08 9.78
C LEU A 267 -8.39 -0.45 8.97
N LEU A 268 -9.48 -0.76 9.65
CA LEU A 268 -10.64 -1.40 9.01
C LEU A 268 -11.97 -0.80 9.50
N ARG A 269 -12.74 -0.27 8.56
CA ARG A 269 -14.13 0.14 8.76
C ARG A 269 -15.00 -0.61 7.75
N VAL A 270 -16.07 -1.22 8.21
CA VAL A 270 -17.01 -1.95 7.33
C VAL A 270 -18.37 -1.24 7.36
N ARG A 271 -18.80 -0.73 6.21
CA ARG A 271 -20.09 -0.01 6.05
C ARG A 271 -20.30 1.04 7.14
N GLY A 272 -19.30 1.89 7.34
CA GLY A 272 -19.29 2.97 8.33
C GLY A 272 -19.02 2.54 9.78
N ARG A 273 -18.86 1.25 10.08
CA ARG A 273 -18.60 0.73 11.43
C ARG A 273 -17.12 0.40 11.61
N PRO A 274 -16.42 1.08 12.52
CA PRO A 274 -15.05 0.71 12.85
C PRO A 274 -14.96 -0.73 13.36
N ILE A 275 -13.98 -1.49 12.91
CA ILE A 275 -13.69 -2.81 13.43
C ILE A 275 -12.62 -2.66 14.51
N GLY A 276 -12.97 -2.99 15.76
CA GLY A 276 -12.05 -3.01 16.89
C GLY A 276 -11.06 -4.17 16.82
N ALA A 277 -9.90 -4.05 17.49
CA ALA A 277 -9.09 -5.21 17.79
C ALA A 277 -9.95 -6.22 18.56
N ALA A 278 -10.00 -7.47 18.10
CA ALA A 278 -10.59 -8.52 18.92
C ALA A 278 -9.87 -8.51 20.27
N ALA A 279 -10.62 -8.50 21.37
CA ALA A 279 -10.03 -8.71 22.68
C ALA A 279 -9.15 -9.97 22.59
N PRO A 280 -7.92 -9.97 23.13
CA PRO A 280 -7.08 -11.15 23.11
C PRO A 280 -7.91 -12.28 23.70
N GLN A 281 -8.21 -13.30 22.89
CA GLN A 281 -8.84 -14.50 23.41
C GLN A 281 -7.85 -15.07 24.41
N SER A 282 -8.24 -15.07 25.68
CA SER A 282 -7.47 -15.75 26.70
C SER A 282 -7.46 -17.24 26.35
N HIS A 283 -6.36 -17.74 25.83
CA HIS A 283 -6.12 -19.18 25.60
C HIS A 283 -5.98 -19.97 26.92
N ALA A 284 -6.58 -19.48 27.98
CA ALA A 284 -6.60 -20.13 29.29
C ALA A 284 -7.82 -21.04 29.44
N GLN A 285 -8.13 -21.90 28.48
CA GLN A 285 -9.01 -23.08 28.70
C GLN A 285 -9.10 -23.95 27.44
N LEU A 286 -8.02 -24.63 27.08
CA LEU A 286 -8.07 -25.84 26.24
C LEU A 286 -6.83 -26.71 26.55
N ILE A 287 -6.74 -27.21 27.78
CA ILE A 287 -6.01 -28.45 28.08
C ILE A 287 -6.92 -29.23 29.01
N PRO A 288 -7.43 -30.40 28.60
CA PRO A 288 -8.14 -31.31 29.47
C PRO A 288 -7.20 -31.97 30.48
#